data_336e6a85b19c3a7d87e84f598e1421c6
#
_entry.id   336e6a85b19c3a7d87e84f598e1421c6
#
_cell.length_a   1.000
_cell.length_b   1.000
_cell.length_c   1.000
_cell.angle_alpha   90.00
_cell.angle_beta   90.00
_cell.angle_gamma   90.00
#
_symmetry.space_group_name_H-M   'P 1'
#
loop_
_entity.id
_entity.type
_entity.pdbx_description
1 polymer ?
#
loop_
_entity_poly.entity_id
_entity_poly.type
_entity_poly.pdbx_seq_one_letter_code
_entity_poly.pdbx_strand_id
1 'polypeptide(L)'
;MSMKFRTLLMSTLLLAGIYSAGAHAQPTTSSVAKDAIATQDNALMLTVFLKHDQSRPLGELKEQLAKQEFYKVFPPAGVEVVSWNITMGIGQVIVLRLPASRLAAVNLALENTAWGSYRTEFFPTYDFKEIALAEQKKVREAKSTQ
;
A
#
# COMPACT_ATOMS: atom_id res chain seq x y z
N MET A 1 -24.34 67.31 -11.10
CA MET A 1 -23.31 68.06 -10.39
C MET A 1 -22.03 67.22 -10.44
N SER A 2 -21.28 67.39 -11.43
CA SER A 2 -20.20 68.29 -11.89
C SER A 2 -19.16 68.52 -10.79
N MET A 3 -17.98 68.07 -11.03
CA MET A 3 -16.64 68.70 -10.94
C MET A 3 -15.57 67.64 -10.78
N LYS A 4 -14.79 67.44 -11.80
CA LYS A 4 -13.54 68.11 -12.29
C LYS A 4 -12.28 67.57 -11.58
N PHE A 5 -11.50 66.89 -12.39
CA PHE A 5 -10.07 67.08 -12.71
C PHE A 5 -9.14 67.57 -11.61
N ARG A 6 -8.06 66.81 -11.36
CA ARG A 6 -6.70 67.39 -11.47
C ARG A 6 -5.63 66.32 -11.62
N THR A 7 -5.03 66.37 -12.80
CA THR A 7 -3.75 65.75 -13.21
C THR A 7 -2.64 66.39 -12.43
N LEU A 8 -1.67 65.63 -11.95
CA LEU A 8 -0.31 66.10 -11.69
C LEU A 8 0.71 65.05 -12.11
N LEU A 9 1.42 65.36 -13.16
CA LEU A 9 2.66 64.74 -13.63
C LEU A 9 3.83 65.21 -12.75
N MET A 10 4.72 64.32 -12.37
CA MET A 10 6.19 64.54 -12.24
C MET A 10 6.81 63.18 -11.96
N SER A 11 7.53 62.63 -12.90
CA SER A 11 8.95 62.79 -13.26
C SER A 11 9.89 61.87 -12.48
N THR A 12 10.30 60.83 -13.18
CA THR A 12 11.64 60.18 -13.25
C THR A 12 12.51 60.00 -12.00
N LEU A 13 12.86 58.73 -11.71
CA LEU A 13 14.25 58.36 -11.51
C LEU A 13 14.46 56.85 -11.87
N LEU A 14 15.26 56.58 -12.90
CA LEU A 14 15.83 55.28 -13.23
C LEU A 14 16.80 54.87 -12.11
N LEU A 15 16.59 53.73 -11.51
CA LEU A 15 17.67 52.96 -10.89
C LEU A 15 17.59 51.51 -11.42
N ALA A 16 18.49 51.18 -12.31
CA ALA A 16 18.73 49.84 -12.81
C ALA A 16 19.35 49.00 -11.69
N GLY A 17 18.53 48.19 -11.03
CA GLY A 17 18.96 47.13 -10.13
C GLY A 17 18.97 45.79 -10.90
N ILE A 18 20.13 45.29 -11.25
CA ILE A 18 20.33 43.97 -11.83
C ILE A 18 20.08 42.95 -10.74
N TYR A 19 18.85 42.43 -10.61
CA TYR A 19 18.58 41.23 -9.84
C TYR A 19 18.85 40.03 -10.73
N SER A 20 19.99 39.38 -10.54
CA SER A 20 20.24 38.03 -11.00
C SER A 20 19.22 37.10 -10.34
N ALA A 21 18.17 36.77 -11.05
CA ALA A 21 17.29 35.69 -10.71
C ALA A 21 18.07 34.40 -10.89
N GLY A 22 18.64 33.90 -9.81
CA GLY A 22 19.13 32.53 -9.73
C GLY A 22 17.91 31.62 -9.86
N ALA A 23 17.69 31.10 -11.06
CA ALA A 23 16.77 30.02 -11.29
C ALA A 23 17.28 28.78 -10.54
N HIS A 24 16.79 28.58 -9.32
CA HIS A 24 16.87 27.29 -8.67
C HIS A 24 15.93 26.35 -9.44
N ALA A 25 16.50 25.67 -10.44
CA ALA A 25 15.84 24.51 -11.01
C ALA A 25 15.73 23.46 -9.91
N GLN A 26 14.55 23.38 -9.27
CA GLN A 26 14.20 22.19 -8.51
C GLN A 26 14.22 21.00 -9.48
N PRO A 27 14.96 19.94 -9.19
CA PRO A 27 14.83 18.73 -9.97
C PRO A 27 13.42 18.19 -9.70
N THR A 28 12.51 18.38 -10.64
CA THR A 28 11.27 17.63 -10.71
C THR A 28 11.61 16.20 -11.08
N THR A 29 12.08 15.43 -10.11
CA THR A 29 12.08 13.98 -10.23
C THR A 29 10.65 13.51 -9.98
N SER A 30 9.77 13.74 -10.96
CA SER A 30 8.62 12.87 -11.17
C SER A 30 9.16 11.52 -11.64
N SER A 31 9.76 10.76 -10.74
CA SER A 31 9.80 9.33 -10.91
C SER A 31 8.37 8.85 -10.69
N VAL A 32 7.57 8.81 -11.75
CA VAL A 32 6.47 7.86 -11.82
C VAL A 32 7.11 6.53 -11.46
N ALA A 33 6.86 6.06 -10.24
CA ALA A 33 7.33 4.76 -9.81
C ALA A 33 6.71 3.76 -10.79
N LYS A 34 7.51 3.34 -11.76
CA LYS A 34 7.20 2.24 -12.65
C LYS A 34 6.76 1.12 -11.72
N ASP A 35 5.55 0.60 -11.92
CA ASP A 35 4.98 -0.47 -11.09
C ASP A 35 6.04 -1.56 -10.89
N ALA A 36 6.73 -1.49 -9.75
CA ALA A 36 7.82 -2.41 -9.47
C ALA A 36 7.20 -3.79 -9.28
N ILE A 37 7.53 -4.71 -10.17
CA ILE A 37 7.19 -6.12 -10.00
C ILE A 37 7.95 -6.60 -8.75
N ALA A 38 7.29 -7.37 -7.90
CA ALA A 38 7.94 -7.97 -6.75
C ALA A 38 9.07 -8.89 -7.23
N THR A 39 10.29 -8.56 -6.83
CA THR A 39 11.47 -9.42 -7.03
C THR A 39 11.85 -10.02 -5.69
N GLN A 40 12.72 -11.02 -5.68
CA GLN A 40 13.16 -11.66 -4.44
C GLN A 40 13.79 -10.67 -3.45
N ASP A 41 14.43 -9.60 -3.97
CA ASP A 41 15.14 -8.61 -3.16
C ASP A 41 14.26 -7.47 -2.63
N ASN A 42 13.07 -7.22 -3.24
CA ASN A 42 12.18 -6.13 -2.86
C ASN A 42 10.80 -6.60 -2.39
N ALA A 43 10.59 -7.91 -2.31
CA ALA A 43 9.32 -8.50 -1.95
C ALA A 43 9.12 -8.52 -0.43
N LEU A 44 8.04 -7.91 0.01
CA LEU A 44 7.48 -8.09 1.34
C LEU A 44 6.45 -9.21 1.29
N MET A 45 6.48 -10.11 2.26
CA MET A 45 5.33 -10.99 2.53
C MET A 45 4.44 -10.37 3.59
N LEU A 46 3.14 -10.45 3.36
CA LEU A 46 2.11 -9.91 4.25
C LEU A 46 1.06 -10.97 4.52
N THR A 47 0.88 -11.34 5.77
CA THR A 47 -0.25 -12.17 6.18
C THR A 47 -1.41 -11.29 6.60
N VAL A 48 -2.55 -11.48 5.96
CA VAL A 48 -3.80 -10.75 6.21
C VAL A 48 -4.81 -11.70 6.82
N PHE A 49 -5.37 -11.32 7.96
CA PHE A 49 -6.51 -11.98 8.57
C PHE A 49 -7.77 -11.18 8.30
N LEU A 50 -8.75 -11.81 7.67
CA LEU A 50 -10.09 -11.28 7.50
C LEU A 50 -11.01 -12.05 8.46
N LYS A 51 -11.13 -11.54 9.68
CA LYS A 51 -11.91 -12.18 10.74
C LYS A 51 -13.40 -11.91 10.52
N HIS A 52 -14.19 -12.97 10.46
CA HIS A 52 -15.63 -12.85 10.29
C HIS A 52 -16.29 -12.15 11.49
N ASP A 53 -17.20 -11.26 11.21
CA ASP A 53 -18.15 -10.78 12.22
C ASP A 53 -19.18 -11.87 12.50
N GLN A 54 -18.98 -12.60 13.59
CA GLN A 54 -19.83 -13.73 13.98
C GLN A 54 -21.19 -13.30 14.54
N SER A 55 -21.41 -12.01 14.74
CA SER A 55 -22.72 -11.47 15.14
C SER A 55 -23.72 -11.40 13.98
N ARG A 56 -23.25 -11.61 12.73
CA ARG A 56 -24.03 -11.50 11.50
C ARG A 56 -24.02 -12.82 10.72
N PRO A 57 -25.14 -13.18 10.09
CA PRO A 57 -25.20 -14.35 9.20
C PRO A 57 -24.22 -14.23 8.03
N LEU A 58 -23.62 -15.34 7.63
CA LEU A 58 -22.68 -15.38 6.52
C LEU A 58 -23.26 -14.83 5.19
N GLY A 59 -24.55 -15.01 4.96
CA GLY A 59 -25.25 -14.47 3.79
C GLY A 59 -25.15 -12.95 3.70
N GLU A 60 -25.43 -12.26 4.79
CA GLU A 60 -25.33 -10.79 4.87
C GLU A 60 -23.90 -10.28 4.62
N LEU A 61 -22.90 -10.98 5.18
CA LEU A 61 -21.48 -10.62 4.96
C LEU A 61 -21.11 -10.77 3.48
N LYS A 62 -21.57 -11.84 2.82
CA LYS A 62 -21.34 -12.07 1.38
C LYS A 62 -22.02 -11.01 0.51
N GLU A 63 -23.24 -10.65 0.82
CA GLU A 63 -23.96 -9.59 0.11
C GLU A 63 -23.28 -8.25 0.25
N GLN A 64 -22.77 -7.93 1.44
CA GLN A 64 -22.02 -6.70 1.68
C GLN A 64 -20.71 -6.67 0.88
N LEU A 65 -19.94 -7.77 0.87
CA LEU A 65 -18.72 -7.88 0.07
C LEU A 65 -19.00 -7.72 -1.42
N ALA A 66 -20.11 -8.30 -1.91
CA ALA A 66 -20.51 -8.14 -3.31
C ALA A 66 -20.84 -6.67 -3.64
N LYS A 67 -21.59 -5.98 -2.77
CA LYS A 67 -21.91 -4.55 -2.93
C LYS A 67 -20.67 -3.66 -2.91
N GLN A 68 -19.67 -4.03 -2.12
CA GLN A 68 -18.39 -3.33 -2.01
C GLN A 68 -17.38 -3.74 -3.09
N GLU A 69 -17.76 -4.64 -4.01
CA GLU A 69 -16.90 -5.15 -5.09
C GLU A 69 -15.57 -5.77 -4.61
N PHE A 70 -15.56 -6.39 -3.42
CA PHE A 70 -14.35 -6.92 -2.79
C PHE A 70 -13.52 -7.77 -3.74
N TYR A 71 -14.10 -8.80 -4.35
CA TYR A 71 -13.39 -9.72 -5.24
C TYR A 71 -12.97 -9.12 -6.58
N LYS A 72 -13.43 -7.91 -6.91
CA LYS A 72 -13.00 -7.16 -8.09
C LYS A 72 -11.77 -6.29 -7.80
N VAL A 73 -11.67 -5.78 -6.57
CA VAL A 73 -10.66 -4.82 -6.16
C VAL A 73 -9.50 -5.49 -5.43
N PHE A 74 -9.77 -6.56 -4.69
CA PHE A 74 -8.76 -7.25 -3.88
C PHE A 74 -8.46 -8.66 -4.42
N PRO A 75 -7.17 -9.03 -4.60
CA PRO A 75 -5.99 -8.20 -4.38
C PRO A 75 -5.76 -7.19 -5.52
N PRO A 76 -5.15 -6.02 -5.24
CA PRO A 76 -4.86 -5.04 -6.27
C PRO A 76 -3.77 -5.53 -7.25
N ALA A 77 -3.71 -4.92 -8.43
CA ALA A 77 -2.73 -5.27 -9.45
C ALA A 77 -1.27 -5.19 -8.92
N GLY A 78 -0.43 -6.13 -9.34
CA GLY A 78 0.97 -6.22 -8.91
C GLY A 78 1.18 -6.86 -7.53
N VAL A 79 0.13 -7.46 -6.95
CA VAL A 79 0.19 -8.24 -5.71
C VAL A 79 -0.04 -9.71 -6.03
N GLU A 80 0.90 -10.56 -5.62
CA GLU A 80 0.78 -12.02 -5.76
C GLU A 80 0.06 -12.61 -4.55
N VAL A 81 -0.90 -13.50 -4.78
CA VAL A 81 -1.50 -14.32 -3.73
C VAL A 81 -0.70 -15.61 -3.59
N VAL A 82 0.04 -15.73 -2.50
CA VAL A 82 0.81 -16.95 -2.17
C VAL A 82 -0.11 -18.03 -1.64
N SER A 83 -1.05 -17.67 -0.77
CA SER A 83 -2.10 -18.57 -0.28
C SER A 83 -3.33 -17.80 0.15
N TRP A 84 -4.50 -18.46 0.07
CA TRP A 84 -5.77 -17.92 0.53
C TRP A 84 -6.61 -19.05 1.11
N ASN A 85 -6.73 -19.08 2.43
CA ASN A 85 -7.32 -20.19 3.13
C ASN A 85 -8.47 -19.73 4.05
N ILE A 86 -9.41 -20.61 4.29
CA ILE A 86 -10.38 -20.47 5.36
C ILE A 86 -9.82 -21.14 6.62
N THR A 87 -9.73 -20.39 7.69
CA THR A 87 -9.39 -20.90 9.01
C THR A 87 -10.65 -20.92 9.85
N MET A 88 -11.12 -22.12 10.20
CA MET A 88 -12.35 -22.29 10.97
C MET A 88 -12.26 -21.53 12.29
N GLY A 89 -13.34 -20.82 12.66
CA GLY A 89 -13.40 -20.00 13.86
C GLY A 89 -12.74 -18.62 13.76
N ILE A 90 -11.95 -18.36 12.69
CA ILE A 90 -11.32 -17.08 12.47
C ILE A 90 -11.93 -16.37 11.24
N GLY A 91 -11.84 -17.00 10.08
CA GLY A 91 -12.23 -16.42 8.80
C GLY A 91 -11.24 -16.73 7.71
N GLN A 92 -10.85 -15.74 6.91
CA GLN A 92 -9.88 -15.93 5.84
C GLN A 92 -8.48 -15.54 6.30
N VAL A 93 -7.50 -16.34 5.93
CA VAL A 93 -6.07 -16.05 6.11
C VAL A 93 -5.43 -16.04 4.73
N ILE A 94 -4.85 -14.89 4.38
CA ILE A 94 -4.30 -14.65 3.05
C ILE A 94 -2.84 -14.29 3.21
N VAL A 95 -1.97 -14.97 2.47
CA VAL A 95 -0.55 -14.60 2.38
C VAL A 95 -0.30 -13.97 1.02
N LEU A 96 0.18 -12.74 1.05
CA LEU A 96 0.49 -11.94 -0.13
C LEU A 96 2.00 -11.79 -0.27
N ARG A 97 2.47 -11.68 -1.52
CA ARG A 97 3.82 -11.21 -1.85
C ARG A 97 3.69 -9.95 -2.70
N LEU A 98 4.34 -8.86 -2.29
CA LEU A 98 4.20 -7.57 -2.91
C LEU A 98 5.45 -6.71 -2.70
N PRO A 99 5.77 -5.78 -3.60
CA PRO A 99 6.78 -4.77 -3.32
C PRO A 99 6.23 -3.80 -2.25
N ALA A 100 7.10 -3.26 -1.41
CA ALA A 100 6.71 -2.35 -0.32
C ALA A 100 5.89 -1.14 -0.81
N SER A 101 6.11 -0.69 -2.04
CA SER A 101 5.35 0.39 -2.68
C SER A 101 3.86 0.07 -2.88
N ARG A 102 3.45 -1.20 -2.84
CA ARG A 102 2.06 -1.65 -2.98
C ARG A 102 1.32 -1.81 -1.66
N LEU A 103 2.01 -1.67 -0.53
CA LEU A 103 1.40 -1.86 0.78
C LEU A 103 0.19 -0.94 1.02
N ALA A 104 0.32 0.33 0.67
CA ALA A 104 -0.78 1.29 0.79
C ALA A 104 -1.99 0.91 -0.09
N ALA A 105 -1.75 0.40 -1.30
CA ALA A 105 -2.82 -0.04 -2.20
C ALA A 105 -3.58 -1.25 -1.63
N VAL A 106 -2.86 -2.20 -1.02
CA VAL A 106 -3.48 -3.36 -0.34
C VAL A 106 -4.34 -2.89 0.83
N ASN A 107 -3.81 -2.01 1.68
CA ASN A 107 -4.55 -1.47 2.82
C ASN A 107 -5.84 -0.76 2.36
N LEU A 108 -5.74 0.17 1.40
CA LEU A 108 -6.89 0.91 0.88
C LEU A 108 -7.93 -0.01 0.21
N ALA A 109 -7.50 -1.05 -0.51
CA ALA A 109 -8.42 -2.02 -1.08
C ALA A 109 -9.25 -2.71 -0.01
N LEU A 110 -8.62 -3.12 1.09
CA LEU A 110 -9.30 -3.77 2.22
C LEU A 110 -10.19 -2.81 3.01
N GLU A 111 -9.71 -1.59 3.30
CA GLU A 111 -10.51 -0.58 3.97
C GLU A 111 -11.81 -0.27 3.22
N ASN A 112 -11.72 -0.12 1.90
CA ASN A 112 -12.85 0.24 1.07
C ASN A 112 -13.82 -0.92 0.79
N THR A 113 -13.33 -2.17 0.81
CA THR A 113 -14.15 -3.29 0.30
C THR A 113 -14.38 -4.43 1.30
N ALA A 114 -13.60 -4.50 2.38
CA ALA A 114 -13.70 -5.57 3.37
C ALA A 114 -14.28 -5.11 4.72
N TRP A 115 -14.12 -3.82 5.06
CA TRP A 115 -14.64 -3.30 6.33
C TRP A 115 -16.16 -3.33 6.38
N GLY A 116 -16.69 -3.63 7.56
CA GLY A 116 -18.10 -3.89 7.77
C GLY A 116 -18.51 -5.34 7.52
N SER A 117 -17.70 -6.12 6.78
CA SER A 117 -17.84 -7.57 6.64
C SER A 117 -16.77 -8.33 7.42
N TYR A 118 -15.58 -7.74 7.52
CA TYR A 118 -14.44 -8.32 8.23
C TYR A 118 -13.79 -7.32 9.18
N ARG A 119 -13.26 -7.85 10.27
CA ARG A 119 -12.19 -7.22 11.05
C ARG A 119 -10.87 -7.64 10.44
N THR A 120 -10.05 -6.68 10.03
CA THR A 120 -8.80 -6.91 9.32
C THR A 120 -7.60 -6.77 10.25
N GLU A 121 -6.62 -7.67 10.11
CA GLU A 121 -5.32 -7.60 10.79
C GLU A 121 -4.21 -7.92 9.79
N PHE A 122 -3.06 -7.25 9.92
CA PHE A 122 -1.96 -7.33 8.98
C PHE A 122 -0.66 -7.63 9.72
N PHE A 123 0.09 -8.61 9.22
CA PHE A 123 1.37 -8.98 9.80
C PHE A 123 2.41 -9.13 8.69
N PRO A 124 3.48 -8.32 8.67
CA PRO A 124 4.64 -8.61 7.86
C PRO A 124 5.19 -10.00 8.24
N THR A 125 5.46 -10.82 7.24
CA THR A 125 5.97 -12.17 7.41
C THR A 125 7.13 -12.43 6.46
N TYR A 126 7.91 -13.48 6.71
CA TYR A 126 8.92 -13.97 5.80
C TYR A 126 8.86 -15.49 5.73
N ASP A 127 9.31 -16.04 4.61
CA ASP A 127 9.36 -17.48 4.44
C ASP A 127 10.52 -18.08 5.24
N PHE A 128 10.18 -18.87 6.23
CA PHE A 128 11.15 -19.54 7.11
C PHE A 128 11.34 -21.04 6.75
N LYS A 129 10.58 -21.54 5.76
CA LYS A 129 10.52 -22.97 5.46
C LYS A 129 11.88 -23.60 5.20
N GLU A 130 12.67 -23.02 4.28
CA GLU A 130 13.98 -23.55 3.91
C GLU A 130 14.96 -23.53 5.09
N ILE A 131 14.94 -22.50 5.89
CA ILE A 131 15.75 -22.38 7.10
C ILE A 131 15.35 -23.46 8.10
N ALA A 132 14.05 -23.64 8.35
CA ALA A 132 13.55 -24.66 9.26
C ALA A 132 13.92 -26.10 8.81
N LEU A 133 13.79 -26.38 7.51
CA LEU A 133 14.16 -27.68 6.98
C LEU A 133 15.66 -27.95 7.06
N ALA A 134 16.49 -26.93 6.83
CA ALA A 134 17.95 -27.04 7.00
C ALA A 134 18.33 -27.33 8.46
N GLU A 135 17.72 -26.66 9.42
CA GLU A 135 17.95 -26.92 10.84
C GLU A 135 17.48 -28.33 11.26
N GLN A 136 16.31 -28.77 10.79
CA GLN A 136 15.85 -30.14 11.04
C GLN A 136 16.81 -31.19 10.50
N LYS A 137 17.35 -30.98 9.30
CA LYS A 137 18.32 -31.89 8.68
C LYS A 137 19.59 -32.01 9.52
N LYS A 138 20.17 -30.88 9.94
CA LYS A 138 21.36 -30.85 10.81
C LYS A 138 21.16 -31.68 12.08
N VAL A 139 20.02 -31.50 12.78
CA VAL A 139 19.73 -32.23 14.02
C VAL A 139 19.56 -33.72 13.78
N ARG A 140 18.96 -34.14 12.66
CA ARG A 140 18.79 -35.56 12.33
C ARG A 140 20.14 -36.23 12.02
N GLU A 141 20.99 -35.56 11.25
CA GLU A 141 22.32 -36.06 10.90
C GLU A 141 23.22 -36.19 12.12
N ALA A 142 23.21 -35.23 13.06
CA ALA A 142 23.97 -35.28 14.30
C ALA A 142 23.55 -36.47 15.19
N LYS A 143 22.29 -36.88 15.19
CA LYS A 143 21.81 -38.04 15.94
C LYS A 143 22.15 -39.38 15.30
N SER A 144 22.38 -39.44 13.99
CA SER A 144 22.76 -40.69 13.31
C SER A 144 24.25 -41.01 13.42
N THR A 145 25.05 -40.10 13.96
CA THR A 145 26.52 -40.26 14.12
C THR A 145 26.92 -40.67 15.56
N GLN A 146 25.96 -40.78 16.46
CA GLN A 146 26.11 -41.28 17.83
C GLN A 146 25.64 -42.73 17.94
#